data_fad4fff5036068868cac104b3245ff7c
#
_entry.id   fad4fff5036068868cac104b3245ff7c
#
_cell.length_a   1.000
_cell.length_b   1.000
_cell.length_c   1.000
_cell.angle_alpha   90.00
_cell.angle_beta   90.00
_cell.angle_gamma   90.00
#
_symmetry.space_group_name_H-M   'P 1'
#
loop_
_entity.id
_entity.type
_entity.pdbx_description
1 polymer ?
#
loop_
_entity_poly.entity_id
_entity_poly.type
_entity_poly.pdbx_seq_one_letter_code
_entity_poly.pdbx_strand_id
1 'polypeptide(L)'
;MSVSERGACRSNGKTDENVVNVVAMTNQESVVRAINLVEVLTEDLEDEGFDVESLNLPSAMTEQPWSDERIRAYFDAVRRGETPTPTPNESLPSLAHPSKELFEKWFPGLARSGTATDSPSRLIVCFPNAGNAEDMYTSEGSGARKQPSPLLEYCREHNVQMLAPQYPGRAMRLKDDRVTTAQGMAEALFEVLAPTLVDSKVPWVLLAHSVGTWISYEFLLLCKARAVPMPSRAFISAMPSPDIPMASRPWRQQKDLDEAAFKEECRAWDISEVVFSAAMWPMYQPLLRADFTMFDEYPEGRVEKFDFPIQSFWGTRDRRVSEAMVMGWANVTSGAFRIEEVDGNHLWPLDAAAKKAWLGRVVELLLDDDE
;
A
#
# COMPACT_ATOMS: atom_id res chain seq x y z
N MET A 1 63.95 -12.25 27.32
CA MET A 1 64.71 -12.53 26.10
C MET A 1 63.83 -12.12 24.96
N SER A 2 64.07 -11.01 24.45
CA SER A 2 64.61 -10.44 23.18
C SER A 2 63.59 -10.56 22.06
N VAL A 3 62.97 -9.46 21.65
CA VAL A 3 63.40 -8.43 20.67
C VAL A 3 63.37 -8.96 19.21
N SER A 4 62.62 -8.40 18.33
CA SER A 4 62.87 -7.29 17.39
C SER A 4 61.74 -7.22 16.34
N GLU A 5 61.02 -6.14 16.15
CA GLU A 5 61.29 -5.01 15.22
C GLU A 5 61.20 -5.31 13.73
N ARG A 6 60.33 -4.66 13.11
CA ARG A 6 60.29 -3.60 12.07
C ARG A 6 59.71 -4.01 10.72
N GLY A 7 58.90 -3.11 10.21
CA GLY A 7 58.63 -2.99 8.78
C GLY A 7 57.38 -2.18 8.46
N ALA A 8 57.49 -0.86 8.52
CA ALA A 8 56.48 0.05 7.99
C ALA A 8 56.58 0.15 6.49
N CYS A 9 55.42 0.11 5.80
CA CYS A 9 55.34 0.69 4.48
C CYS A 9 54.04 1.49 4.38
N ARG A 10 54.18 2.80 4.23
CA ARG A 10 53.08 3.75 3.91
C ARG A 10 52.85 3.67 2.41
N SER A 11 51.55 3.60 2.01
CA SER A 11 51.15 4.15 0.73
C SER A 11 49.84 4.90 0.92
N ASN A 12 49.92 6.21 0.70
CA ASN A 12 48.79 7.12 0.54
C ASN A 12 47.96 6.72 -0.68
N GLY A 13 46.69 6.55 -0.47
CA GLY A 13 45.68 6.51 -1.54
C GLY A 13 44.48 7.28 -1.05
N LYS A 14 44.41 8.57 -1.37
CA LYS A 14 43.19 9.35 -1.28
C LYS A 14 42.22 8.78 -2.32
N THR A 15 41.13 8.21 -1.91
CA THR A 15 39.96 8.02 -2.73
C THR A 15 38.90 9.02 -2.26
N ASP A 16 38.54 9.92 -3.15
CA ASP A 16 37.46 10.88 -3.02
C ASP A 16 36.15 10.11 -2.83
N GLU A 17 35.64 10.07 -1.63
CA GLU A 17 34.26 9.71 -1.34
C GLU A 17 33.36 10.94 -1.49
N ASN A 18 33.00 11.28 -2.72
CA ASN A 18 31.77 12.02 -3.00
C ASN A 18 30.64 11.01 -3.17
N VAL A 19 30.18 10.44 -2.07
CA VAL A 19 28.87 9.77 -2.03
C VAL A 19 27.82 10.88 -1.94
N VAL A 20 27.24 11.23 -3.09
CA VAL A 20 26.05 12.04 -3.15
C VAL A 20 24.93 11.20 -2.53
N ASN A 21 24.57 11.51 -1.28
CA ASN A 21 23.34 11.03 -0.66
C ASN A 21 22.17 11.64 -1.46
N VAL A 22 21.67 10.93 -2.46
CA VAL A 22 20.38 11.21 -3.06
C VAL A 22 19.34 10.69 -2.05
N VAL A 23 18.91 11.55 -1.14
CA VAL A 23 17.73 11.32 -0.33
C VAL A 23 16.56 11.30 -1.30
N ALA A 24 15.91 10.16 -1.47
CA ALA A 24 14.66 10.09 -2.23
C ALA A 24 13.65 11.01 -1.54
N MET A 25 13.25 12.09 -2.20
CA MET A 25 12.21 13.00 -1.71
C MET A 25 10.88 12.23 -1.67
N THR A 26 10.09 12.45 -0.62
CA THR A 26 8.72 11.92 -0.56
C THR A 26 7.89 12.52 -1.70
N ASN A 27 6.85 11.82 -2.13
CA ASN A 27 5.97 12.30 -3.22
C ASN A 27 5.35 13.68 -2.87
N GLN A 28 5.03 13.91 -1.60
CA GLN A 28 4.51 15.17 -1.09
C GLN A 28 5.53 16.32 -1.17
N GLU A 29 6.79 16.07 -0.85
CA GLU A 29 7.87 17.05 -1.01
C GLU A 29 8.10 17.37 -2.50
N SER A 30 7.98 16.37 -3.37
CA SER A 30 8.09 16.58 -4.83
C SER A 30 6.92 17.39 -5.37
N VAL A 31 5.69 17.18 -4.91
CA VAL A 31 4.50 17.97 -5.27
C VAL A 31 4.64 19.40 -4.78
N VAL A 32 4.95 19.61 -3.50
CA VAL A 32 5.14 20.96 -2.93
C VAL A 32 6.26 21.71 -3.66
N ARG A 33 7.36 21.03 -3.96
CA ARG A 33 8.46 21.61 -4.75
C ARG A 33 8.02 22.00 -6.15
N ALA A 34 7.26 21.16 -6.83
CA ALA A 34 6.76 21.45 -8.18
C ALA A 34 5.79 22.65 -8.18
N ILE A 35 4.87 22.72 -7.20
CA ILE A 35 3.95 23.84 -7.01
C ILE A 35 4.75 25.13 -6.83
N ASN A 36 5.67 25.17 -5.86
CA ASN A 36 6.48 26.36 -5.58
C ASN A 36 7.31 26.79 -6.80
N LEU A 37 7.87 25.84 -7.57
CA LEU A 37 8.64 26.15 -8.76
C LEU A 37 7.75 26.72 -9.88
N VAL A 38 6.55 26.18 -10.08
CA VAL A 38 5.59 26.68 -11.05
C VAL A 38 5.14 28.09 -10.67
N GLU A 39 4.83 28.35 -9.40
CA GLU A 39 4.46 29.69 -8.90
C GLU A 39 5.56 30.71 -9.19
N VAL A 40 6.81 30.42 -8.80
CA VAL A 40 7.96 31.32 -9.04
C VAL A 40 8.16 31.58 -10.53
N LEU A 41 8.10 30.56 -11.38
CA LEU A 41 8.31 30.74 -12.83
C LEU A 41 7.13 31.44 -13.50
N THR A 42 5.94 31.36 -12.92
CA THR A 42 4.76 32.12 -13.39
C THR A 42 4.90 33.59 -13.06
N GLU A 43 5.32 33.94 -11.84
CA GLU A 43 5.64 35.33 -11.44
C GLU A 43 6.74 35.91 -12.28
N ASP A 44 7.81 35.17 -12.60
CA ASP A 44 8.89 35.60 -13.48
C ASP A 44 8.36 35.94 -14.89
N LEU A 45 7.43 35.14 -15.46
CA LEU A 45 6.83 35.42 -16.76
C LEU A 45 5.93 36.67 -16.75
N GLU A 46 5.17 36.89 -15.66
CA GLU A 46 4.35 38.10 -15.48
C GLU A 46 5.24 39.34 -15.44
N ASP A 47 6.35 39.29 -14.70
CA ASP A 47 7.33 40.38 -14.62
C ASP A 47 8.02 40.64 -15.99
N GLU A 48 8.19 39.60 -16.80
CA GLU A 48 8.69 39.70 -18.20
C GLU A 48 7.63 40.21 -19.17
N GLY A 49 6.37 40.40 -18.72
CA GLY A 49 5.27 40.98 -19.50
C GLY A 49 4.46 39.98 -20.32
N PHE A 50 4.53 38.70 -19.98
CA PHE A 50 3.68 37.68 -20.59
C PHE A 50 2.28 37.68 -19.95
N ASP A 51 1.26 37.43 -20.78
CA ASP A 51 -0.12 37.20 -20.30
C ASP A 51 -0.28 35.77 -19.80
N VAL A 52 0.01 35.54 -18.50
CA VAL A 52 -0.01 34.23 -17.91
C VAL A 52 -1.43 33.68 -17.72
N GLU A 53 -2.49 34.52 -17.66
CA GLU A 53 -3.87 34.07 -17.64
C GLU A 53 -4.27 33.35 -18.94
N SER A 54 -3.64 33.72 -20.06
CA SER A 54 -3.84 33.03 -21.33
C SER A 54 -3.03 31.73 -21.47
N LEU A 55 -2.06 31.53 -20.62
CA LEU A 55 -1.26 30.29 -20.58
C LEU A 55 -2.08 29.17 -19.95
N ASN A 56 -2.50 28.24 -20.78
CA ASN A 56 -3.17 27.03 -20.31
C ASN A 56 -2.14 26.06 -19.68
N LEU A 57 -1.67 26.39 -18.47
CA LEU A 57 -0.66 25.60 -17.77
C LEU A 57 -1.20 24.18 -17.53
N PRO A 58 -0.49 23.13 -17.93
CA PRO A 58 -0.94 21.76 -17.71
C PRO A 58 -1.06 21.46 -16.20
N SER A 59 -2.26 21.09 -15.74
CA SER A 59 -2.49 20.64 -14.35
C SER A 59 -1.57 19.49 -13.95
N ALA A 60 -1.13 18.69 -14.93
CA ALA A 60 -0.14 17.65 -14.74
C ALA A 60 1.20 18.11 -14.17
N MET A 61 1.54 19.41 -14.25
CA MET A 61 2.79 19.92 -13.66
C MET A 61 2.81 19.80 -12.14
N THR A 62 1.65 19.95 -11.51
CA THR A 62 1.48 19.96 -10.05
C THR A 62 0.78 18.70 -9.52
N GLU A 63 -0.13 18.12 -10.29
CA GLU A 63 -0.85 16.89 -9.94
C GLU A 63 0.00 15.63 -10.14
N GLN A 64 0.87 15.62 -11.15
CA GLN A 64 1.89 14.61 -11.37
C GLN A 64 3.24 15.33 -11.48
N PRO A 65 3.98 15.51 -10.37
CA PRO A 65 5.06 16.47 -10.34
C PRO A 65 6.11 16.19 -11.42
N TRP A 66 6.21 17.10 -12.38
CA TRP A 66 7.27 17.08 -13.35
C TRP A 66 8.61 17.32 -12.64
N SER A 67 9.71 16.85 -13.22
CA SER A 67 11.03 17.23 -12.74
C SER A 67 11.23 18.74 -12.92
N ASP A 68 12.06 19.36 -12.06
CA ASP A 68 12.38 20.79 -12.16
C ASP A 68 12.92 21.15 -13.54
N GLU A 69 13.72 20.27 -14.13
CA GLU A 69 14.28 20.46 -15.46
C GLU A 69 13.17 20.52 -16.51
N ARG A 70 12.16 19.68 -16.42
CA ARG A 70 11.02 19.67 -17.33
C ARG A 70 10.12 20.88 -17.14
N ILE A 71 9.85 21.31 -15.90
CA ILE A 71 9.08 22.52 -15.60
C ILE A 71 9.81 23.73 -16.21
N ARG A 72 11.11 23.88 -15.95
CA ARG A 72 11.93 24.97 -16.50
C ARG A 72 11.94 24.96 -18.03
N ALA A 73 12.13 23.79 -18.65
CA ALA A 73 12.13 23.65 -20.10
C ALA A 73 10.78 24.09 -20.74
N TYR A 74 9.66 23.83 -20.08
CA TYR A 74 8.34 24.28 -20.50
C TYR A 74 8.26 25.82 -20.48
N PHE A 75 8.64 26.47 -19.38
CA PHE A 75 8.63 27.93 -19.25
C PHE A 75 9.62 28.58 -20.19
N ASP A 76 10.77 27.99 -20.44
CA ASP A 76 11.73 28.48 -21.44
C ASP A 76 11.18 28.39 -22.88
N ALA A 77 10.39 27.38 -23.21
CA ALA A 77 9.71 27.28 -24.49
C ALA A 77 8.65 28.37 -24.65
N VAL A 78 7.87 28.65 -23.59
CA VAL A 78 6.92 29.77 -23.54
C VAL A 78 7.65 31.10 -23.81
N ARG A 79 8.78 31.33 -23.14
CA ARG A 79 9.61 32.56 -23.38
C ARG A 79 10.07 32.71 -24.82
N ARG A 80 10.31 31.61 -25.54
CA ARG A 80 10.68 31.63 -26.97
C ARG A 80 9.49 31.81 -27.91
N GLY A 81 8.26 31.96 -27.36
CA GLY A 81 7.04 32.05 -28.16
C GLY A 81 6.64 30.72 -28.82
N GLU A 82 7.19 29.60 -28.34
CA GLU A 82 6.78 28.28 -28.74
C GLU A 82 5.49 27.93 -28.01
N THR A 83 4.56 27.22 -28.65
CA THR A 83 3.42 26.62 -27.97
C THR A 83 3.89 25.23 -27.48
N PRO A 84 4.31 25.08 -26.20
CA PRO A 84 4.78 23.79 -25.74
C PRO A 84 3.59 22.88 -25.78
N THR A 85 3.57 21.94 -26.70
CA THR A 85 2.64 20.81 -26.62
C THR A 85 3.09 20.01 -25.43
N PRO A 86 2.18 19.71 -24.46
CA PRO A 86 2.47 18.69 -23.48
C PRO A 86 2.81 17.44 -24.29
N THR A 87 4.10 17.08 -24.36
CA THR A 87 4.47 15.83 -25.01
C THR A 87 3.62 14.76 -24.34
N PRO A 88 2.78 14.04 -25.10
CA PRO A 88 2.03 12.95 -24.53
C PRO A 88 3.08 11.98 -24.02
N ASN A 89 3.19 11.88 -22.70
CA ASN A 89 3.94 10.82 -22.04
C ASN A 89 5.29 10.50 -22.73
N GLU A 90 6.38 11.12 -22.30
CA GLU A 90 7.59 10.29 -22.22
C GLU A 90 7.12 9.03 -21.51
N SER A 91 7.16 7.91 -22.22
CA SER A 91 6.72 6.61 -21.71
C SER A 91 7.16 6.52 -20.27
N LEU A 92 6.19 6.47 -19.36
CA LEU A 92 6.47 6.26 -17.92
C LEU A 92 7.59 5.23 -17.87
N PRO A 93 8.67 5.45 -17.11
CA PRO A 93 9.79 4.54 -17.09
C PRO A 93 9.23 3.14 -17.00
N SER A 94 9.57 2.32 -17.98
CA SER A 94 9.06 0.94 -18.09
C SER A 94 9.18 0.32 -16.72
N LEU A 95 8.04 -0.08 -16.13
CA LEU A 95 8.04 -0.75 -14.84
C LEU A 95 8.81 -2.07 -15.04
N ALA A 96 10.02 -2.12 -14.50
CA ALA A 96 10.85 -3.30 -14.64
C ALA A 96 10.20 -4.47 -13.88
N HIS A 97 10.08 -5.62 -14.55
CA HIS A 97 9.61 -6.82 -13.86
C HIS A 97 10.57 -7.20 -12.73
N PRO A 98 10.06 -7.56 -11.56
CA PRO A 98 10.88 -8.11 -10.50
C PRO A 98 11.48 -9.45 -10.95
N SER A 99 12.59 -9.86 -10.34
CA SER A 99 13.05 -11.23 -10.54
C SER A 99 11.98 -12.23 -10.07
N LYS A 100 11.98 -13.41 -10.65
CA LYS A 100 11.04 -14.48 -10.26
C LYS A 100 11.14 -14.77 -8.75
N GLU A 101 12.37 -14.81 -8.22
CA GLU A 101 12.62 -15.06 -6.81
C GLU A 101 12.03 -13.97 -5.92
N LEU A 102 12.12 -12.70 -6.35
CA LEU A 102 11.53 -11.57 -5.61
C LEU A 102 10.00 -11.64 -5.65
N PHE A 103 9.41 -11.94 -6.81
CA PHE A 103 7.97 -12.10 -6.95
C PHE A 103 7.44 -13.25 -6.08
N GLU A 104 8.08 -14.43 -6.15
CA GLU A 104 7.72 -15.60 -5.33
C GLU A 104 7.91 -15.33 -3.83
N LYS A 105 8.88 -14.51 -3.46
CA LYS A 105 9.10 -14.07 -2.07
C LYS A 105 7.94 -13.23 -1.55
N TRP A 106 7.35 -12.37 -2.41
CA TRP A 106 6.17 -11.58 -2.06
C TRP A 106 4.87 -12.39 -2.10
N PHE A 107 4.74 -13.32 -3.02
CA PHE A 107 3.55 -14.13 -3.23
C PHE A 107 3.82 -15.64 -3.08
N PRO A 108 4.35 -16.09 -1.92
CA PRO A 108 4.74 -17.49 -1.74
C PRO A 108 3.56 -18.45 -1.75
N GLY A 109 2.35 -17.94 -1.54
CA GLY A 109 1.09 -18.68 -1.59
C GLY A 109 0.59 -18.96 -3.00
N LEU A 110 1.02 -18.21 -4.01
CA LEU A 110 0.44 -18.26 -5.35
C LEU A 110 0.52 -19.66 -5.98
N ALA A 111 1.69 -20.28 -5.99
CA ALA A 111 1.83 -21.64 -6.51
C ALA A 111 1.08 -22.70 -5.68
N ARG A 112 1.04 -22.53 -4.34
CA ARG A 112 0.37 -23.45 -3.42
C ARG A 112 -1.15 -23.32 -3.46
N SER A 113 -1.66 -22.14 -3.74
CA SER A 113 -3.09 -21.88 -3.83
C SER A 113 -3.74 -22.54 -5.05
N GLY A 114 -2.96 -22.83 -6.09
CA GLY A 114 -3.47 -23.37 -7.36
C GLY A 114 -4.18 -22.32 -8.20
N THR A 115 -3.91 -21.01 -7.95
CA THR A 115 -4.46 -19.89 -8.73
C THR A 115 -3.42 -19.28 -9.68
N ALA A 116 -2.20 -19.81 -9.72
CA ALA A 116 -1.20 -19.40 -10.71
C ALA A 116 -1.63 -19.82 -12.11
N THR A 117 -1.75 -18.86 -13.02
CA THR A 117 -2.16 -19.07 -14.41
C THR A 117 -1.53 -18.05 -15.33
N ASP A 118 -1.20 -18.45 -16.56
CA ASP A 118 -0.61 -17.54 -17.55
C ASP A 118 -1.65 -16.63 -18.23
N SER A 119 -2.93 -16.96 -18.09
CA SER A 119 -4.03 -16.21 -18.72
C SER A 119 -5.24 -16.12 -17.78
N PRO A 120 -5.14 -15.39 -16.67
CA PRO A 120 -6.25 -15.23 -15.74
C PRO A 120 -7.42 -14.48 -16.41
N SER A 121 -8.66 -14.76 -15.96
CA SER A 121 -9.83 -13.98 -16.32
C SER A 121 -9.88 -12.65 -15.56
N ARG A 122 -9.34 -12.63 -14.34
CA ARG A 122 -9.31 -11.50 -13.39
C ARG A 122 -8.17 -11.67 -12.40
N LEU A 123 -7.69 -10.57 -11.81
CA LEU A 123 -6.79 -10.61 -10.66
C LEU A 123 -7.54 -10.16 -9.40
N ILE A 124 -7.21 -10.78 -8.27
CA ILE A 124 -7.60 -10.29 -6.94
C ILE A 124 -6.32 -9.96 -6.17
N VAL A 125 -6.15 -8.68 -5.83
CA VAL A 125 -5.01 -8.20 -5.04
C VAL A 125 -5.45 -8.01 -3.60
N CYS A 126 -4.82 -8.75 -2.69
CA CYS A 126 -5.18 -8.76 -1.29
C CYS A 126 -4.18 -7.96 -0.45
N PHE A 127 -4.68 -7.29 0.59
CA PHE A 127 -3.87 -6.52 1.55
C PHE A 127 -4.19 -6.99 2.98
N PRO A 128 -3.34 -7.85 3.57
CA PRO A 128 -3.58 -8.41 4.89
C PRO A 128 -3.50 -7.37 6.02
N ASN A 129 -4.14 -7.69 7.15
CA ASN A 129 -4.02 -6.92 8.39
C ASN A 129 -2.68 -7.15 9.11
N ALA A 130 -2.45 -6.37 10.17
CA ALA A 130 -1.29 -6.49 11.05
C ALA A 130 -1.08 -7.94 11.55
N GLY A 131 0.16 -8.40 11.50
CA GLY A 131 0.55 -9.74 11.96
C GLY A 131 0.20 -10.89 11.03
N ASN A 132 -0.60 -10.68 9.98
CA ASN A 132 -1.09 -11.74 9.08
C ASN A 132 -0.43 -11.70 7.69
N ALA A 133 -0.75 -12.70 6.87
CA ALA A 133 -0.25 -12.91 5.52
C ALA A 133 -1.35 -13.53 4.62
N GLU A 134 -0.95 -14.17 3.53
CA GLU A 134 -1.84 -14.72 2.49
C GLU A 134 -2.89 -15.71 3.00
N ASP A 135 -2.58 -16.47 4.05
CA ASP A 135 -3.51 -17.49 4.57
C ASP A 135 -4.76 -16.91 5.23
N MET A 136 -4.75 -15.63 5.54
CA MET A 136 -5.93 -14.89 5.92
C MET A 136 -7.04 -14.98 4.85
N TYR A 137 -6.67 -14.98 3.57
CA TYR A 137 -7.62 -15.01 2.45
C TYR A 137 -7.78 -16.39 1.83
N THR A 138 -6.76 -17.25 1.90
CA THR A 138 -6.71 -18.49 1.15
C THR A 138 -7.23 -19.71 1.91
N SER A 139 -7.36 -19.64 3.24
CA SER A 139 -7.66 -20.82 4.04
C SER A 139 -8.60 -20.56 5.20
N GLU A 140 -9.34 -21.60 5.57
CA GLU A 140 -10.14 -21.69 6.79
C GLU A 140 -9.57 -22.73 7.73
N GLY A 141 -9.71 -22.50 9.04
CA GLY A 141 -9.21 -23.40 10.08
C GLY A 141 -7.69 -23.36 10.22
N SER A 142 -7.14 -24.32 10.93
CA SER A 142 -5.71 -24.41 11.24
C SER A 142 -5.17 -25.85 11.18
N GLY A 143 -3.87 -25.98 10.92
CA GLY A 143 -3.19 -27.27 10.90
C GLY A 143 -3.75 -28.24 9.85
N ALA A 144 -3.94 -29.50 10.23
CA ALA A 144 -4.43 -30.56 9.35
C ALA A 144 -5.91 -30.41 8.91
N ARG A 145 -6.66 -29.48 9.53
CA ARG A 145 -8.06 -29.17 9.19
C ARG A 145 -8.22 -27.93 8.31
N LYS A 146 -7.11 -27.42 7.81
CA LYS A 146 -7.12 -26.25 6.94
C LYS A 146 -7.84 -26.58 5.63
N GLN A 147 -8.90 -25.84 5.33
CA GLN A 147 -9.69 -25.96 4.10
C GLN A 147 -9.48 -24.72 3.23
N PRO A 148 -9.70 -24.78 1.92
CA PRO A 148 -9.78 -23.60 1.09
C PRO A 148 -10.89 -22.66 1.57
N SER A 149 -10.65 -21.35 1.46
CA SER A 149 -11.70 -20.36 1.67
C SER A 149 -12.66 -20.33 0.48
N PRO A 150 -13.92 -19.84 0.63
CA PRO A 150 -14.84 -19.64 -0.50
C PRO A 150 -14.21 -18.80 -1.62
N LEU A 151 -13.44 -17.78 -1.27
CA LEU A 151 -12.74 -16.95 -2.24
C LEU A 151 -11.68 -17.73 -3.03
N LEU A 152 -10.92 -18.61 -2.36
CA LEU A 152 -9.94 -19.45 -3.05
C LEU A 152 -10.59 -20.48 -3.96
N GLU A 153 -11.72 -21.07 -3.54
CA GLU A 153 -12.51 -21.97 -4.39
C GLU A 153 -13.02 -21.24 -5.64
N TYR A 154 -13.64 -20.07 -5.47
CA TYR A 154 -14.04 -19.21 -6.57
C TYR A 154 -12.88 -18.91 -7.53
N CYS A 155 -11.72 -18.53 -7.02
CA CYS A 155 -10.56 -18.23 -7.85
C CYS A 155 -10.14 -19.43 -8.73
N ARG A 156 -10.20 -20.64 -8.18
CA ARG A 156 -9.87 -21.87 -8.93
C ARG A 156 -10.90 -22.21 -9.97
N GLU A 157 -12.18 -22.05 -9.65
CA GLU A 157 -13.30 -22.38 -10.53
C GLU A 157 -13.42 -21.41 -11.71
N HIS A 158 -13.09 -20.13 -11.49
CA HIS A 158 -13.27 -19.05 -12.47
C HIS A 158 -11.97 -18.58 -13.13
N ASN A 159 -10.87 -19.33 -12.97
CA ASN A 159 -9.53 -18.97 -13.50
C ASN A 159 -9.08 -17.56 -13.07
N VAL A 160 -9.32 -17.21 -11.80
CA VAL A 160 -8.93 -15.94 -11.21
C VAL A 160 -7.60 -16.10 -10.46
N GLN A 161 -6.64 -15.22 -10.71
CA GLN A 161 -5.36 -15.24 -9.99
C GLN A 161 -5.44 -14.40 -8.73
N MET A 162 -5.18 -15.03 -7.57
CA MET A 162 -5.15 -14.35 -6.28
C MET A 162 -3.73 -13.96 -5.89
N LEU A 163 -3.47 -12.67 -5.75
CA LEU A 163 -2.19 -12.08 -5.35
C LEU A 163 -2.29 -11.57 -3.91
N ALA A 164 -2.03 -12.45 -2.95
CA ALA A 164 -2.03 -12.16 -1.53
C ALA A 164 -0.58 -12.11 -1.01
N PRO A 165 -0.06 -10.94 -0.61
CA PRO A 165 1.34 -10.77 -0.29
C PRO A 165 1.69 -11.30 1.11
N GLN A 166 2.94 -11.73 1.24
CA GLN A 166 3.61 -11.92 2.51
C GLN A 166 4.55 -10.74 2.77
N TYR A 167 4.13 -9.84 3.66
CA TYR A 167 4.92 -8.66 4.01
C TYR A 167 6.25 -9.04 4.70
N PRO A 168 7.28 -8.17 4.69
CA PRO A 168 8.52 -8.37 5.43
C PRO A 168 8.31 -8.62 6.93
N GLY A 169 9.24 -9.32 7.56
CA GLY A 169 9.26 -9.53 9.01
C GLY A 169 8.35 -10.65 9.53
N ARG A 170 7.73 -11.47 8.63
CA ARG A 170 6.84 -12.58 9.03
C ARG A 170 7.07 -13.84 8.21
N ALA A 171 6.64 -14.98 8.76
CA ALA A 171 6.69 -16.30 8.14
C ALA A 171 8.06 -16.59 7.43
N MET A 172 8.08 -16.79 6.13
CA MET A 172 9.32 -17.04 5.38
C MET A 172 10.22 -15.80 5.26
N ARG A 173 9.67 -14.60 5.52
CA ARG A 173 10.37 -13.31 5.50
C ARG A 173 10.75 -12.78 6.89
N LEU A 174 10.79 -13.63 7.91
CA LEU A 174 11.03 -13.25 9.31
C LEU A 174 12.34 -12.47 9.52
N LYS A 175 13.34 -12.71 8.65
CA LYS A 175 14.66 -12.06 8.71
C LYS A 175 14.73 -10.76 7.90
N ASP A 176 13.72 -10.46 7.10
CA ASP A 176 13.68 -9.22 6.34
C ASP A 176 13.40 -8.05 7.29
N ASP A 177 13.97 -6.90 7.00
CA ASP A 177 13.69 -5.66 7.72
C ASP A 177 12.20 -5.35 7.65
N ARG A 178 11.63 -4.97 8.79
CA ARG A 178 10.21 -4.64 8.89
C ARG A 178 9.98 -3.24 8.33
N VAL A 179 8.94 -3.11 7.55
CA VAL A 179 8.46 -1.80 7.09
C VAL A 179 7.51 -1.24 8.16
N THR A 180 7.65 0.02 8.48
CA THR A 180 6.90 0.69 9.57
C THR A 180 5.97 1.80 9.10
N THR A 181 5.90 2.06 7.78
CA THR A 181 4.98 3.04 7.21
C THR A 181 4.09 2.38 6.15
N ALA A 182 2.84 2.83 6.06
CA ALA A 182 1.92 2.35 5.03
C ALA A 182 2.42 2.70 3.62
N GLN A 183 3.02 3.89 3.47
CA GLN A 183 3.65 4.37 2.25
C GLN A 183 4.79 3.45 1.80
N GLY A 184 5.75 3.21 2.69
CA GLY A 184 6.89 2.34 2.35
C GLY A 184 6.49 0.90 2.05
N MET A 185 5.41 0.39 2.69
CA MET A 185 4.87 -0.93 2.36
C MET A 185 4.20 -0.92 0.99
N ALA A 186 3.45 0.13 0.67
CA ALA A 186 2.82 0.30 -0.63
C ALA A 186 3.86 0.45 -1.74
N GLU A 187 4.92 1.24 -1.54
CA GLU A 187 6.04 1.39 -2.48
C GLU A 187 6.73 0.06 -2.76
N ALA A 188 7.10 -0.67 -1.70
CA ALA A 188 7.75 -1.97 -1.84
C ALA A 188 6.88 -3.01 -2.57
N LEU A 189 5.56 -2.97 -2.36
CA LEU A 189 4.62 -3.85 -3.07
C LEU A 189 4.41 -3.37 -4.51
N PHE A 190 4.37 -2.06 -4.74
CA PHE A 190 4.18 -1.47 -6.06
C PHE A 190 5.29 -1.88 -7.03
N GLU A 191 6.55 -1.82 -6.62
CA GLU A 191 7.70 -2.25 -7.41
C GLU A 191 7.59 -3.71 -7.91
N VAL A 192 6.91 -4.55 -7.15
CA VAL A 192 6.76 -5.98 -7.48
C VAL A 192 5.48 -6.27 -8.27
N LEU A 193 4.41 -5.55 -7.98
CA LEU A 193 3.06 -5.89 -8.47
C LEU A 193 2.63 -5.06 -9.69
N ALA A 194 3.05 -3.80 -9.77
CA ALA A 194 2.60 -2.90 -10.83
C ALA A 194 2.90 -3.40 -12.25
N PRO A 195 4.06 -4.03 -12.55
CA PRO A 195 4.31 -4.63 -13.87
C PRO A 195 3.26 -5.69 -14.23
N THR A 196 2.88 -6.54 -13.27
CA THR A 196 1.84 -7.56 -13.47
C THR A 196 0.49 -6.94 -13.79
N LEU A 197 0.11 -5.84 -13.10
CA LEU A 197 -1.16 -5.15 -13.33
C LEU A 197 -1.20 -4.47 -14.72
N VAL A 198 -0.08 -3.93 -15.17
CA VAL A 198 0.04 -3.33 -16.51
C VAL A 198 -0.06 -4.37 -17.62
N ASP A 199 0.59 -5.52 -17.44
CA ASP A 199 0.72 -6.52 -18.50
C ASP A 199 -0.50 -7.43 -18.60
N SER A 200 -1.18 -7.72 -17.48
CA SER A 200 -2.29 -8.67 -17.45
C SER A 200 -3.47 -8.27 -18.34
N LYS A 201 -3.70 -6.95 -18.50
CA LYS A 201 -4.81 -6.37 -19.31
C LYS A 201 -6.20 -6.92 -18.98
N VAL A 202 -6.31 -7.66 -17.88
CA VAL A 202 -7.59 -8.14 -17.34
C VAL A 202 -8.01 -7.25 -16.17
N PRO A 203 -9.32 -7.18 -15.86
CA PRO A 203 -9.78 -6.43 -14.70
C PRO A 203 -9.16 -7.00 -13.41
N TRP A 204 -8.93 -6.13 -12.44
CA TRP A 204 -8.53 -6.57 -11.12
C TRP A 204 -9.39 -5.92 -10.04
N VAL A 205 -9.50 -6.60 -8.92
CA VAL A 205 -10.21 -6.12 -7.74
C VAL A 205 -9.27 -6.07 -6.55
N LEU A 206 -9.54 -5.14 -5.64
CA LEU A 206 -8.79 -4.95 -4.42
C LEU A 206 -9.58 -5.52 -3.24
N LEU A 207 -8.91 -6.28 -2.36
CA LEU A 207 -9.48 -6.80 -1.12
C LEU A 207 -8.54 -6.49 0.04
N ALA A 208 -8.97 -5.64 0.98
CA ALA A 208 -8.14 -5.17 2.07
C ALA A 208 -8.85 -5.24 3.42
N HIS A 209 -8.08 -5.52 4.48
CA HIS A 209 -8.58 -5.58 5.85
C HIS A 209 -7.66 -4.84 6.82
N SER A 210 -8.26 -4.05 7.74
CA SER A 210 -7.54 -3.33 8.79
C SER A 210 -6.44 -2.42 8.20
N VAL A 211 -5.22 -2.41 8.74
CA VAL A 211 -4.10 -1.60 8.21
C VAL A 211 -3.82 -1.86 6.72
N GLY A 212 -4.15 -3.04 6.22
CA GLY A 212 -4.06 -3.36 4.79
C GLY A 212 -4.87 -2.40 3.91
N THR A 213 -5.93 -1.79 4.44
CA THR A 213 -6.74 -0.80 3.72
C THR A 213 -5.98 0.50 3.49
N TRP A 214 -5.19 0.97 4.46
CA TRP A 214 -4.37 2.15 4.30
C TRP A 214 -3.15 1.90 3.42
N ILE A 215 -2.55 0.71 3.54
CA ILE A 215 -1.49 0.28 2.59
C ILE A 215 -2.05 0.25 1.16
N SER A 216 -3.26 -0.29 0.98
CA SER A 216 -3.90 -0.35 -0.34
C SER A 216 -4.27 1.04 -0.87
N TYR A 217 -4.66 1.97 -0.01
CA TYR A 217 -4.91 3.36 -0.39
C TYR A 217 -3.64 4.03 -0.94
N GLU A 218 -2.51 3.92 -0.24
CA GLU A 218 -1.22 4.42 -0.70
C GLU A 218 -0.78 3.74 -2.02
N PHE A 219 -1.01 2.43 -2.14
CA PHE A 219 -0.77 1.70 -3.38
C PHE A 219 -1.60 2.25 -4.55
N LEU A 220 -2.87 2.60 -4.32
CA LEU A 220 -3.74 3.20 -5.33
C LEU A 220 -3.28 4.61 -5.73
N LEU A 221 -2.75 5.40 -4.79
CA LEU A 221 -2.13 6.69 -5.11
C LEU A 221 -0.93 6.51 -6.05
N LEU A 222 -0.08 5.52 -5.80
CA LEU A 222 1.04 5.17 -6.69
C LEU A 222 0.54 4.68 -8.06
N CYS A 223 -0.51 3.85 -8.11
CA CYS A 223 -1.12 3.41 -9.36
C CYS A 223 -1.61 4.62 -10.18
N LYS A 224 -2.33 5.55 -9.54
CA LYS A 224 -2.82 6.77 -10.18
C LYS A 224 -1.66 7.63 -10.69
N ALA A 225 -0.65 7.88 -9.86
CA ALA A 225 0.51 8.70 -10.20
C ALA A 225 1.36 8.11 -11.35
N ARG A 226 1.36 6.79 -11.49
CA ARG A 226 2.18 6.07 -12.48
C ARG A 226 1.35 5.49 -13.63
N ALA A 227 0.08 5.90 -13.78
CA ALA A 227 -0.87 5.44 -14.79
C ALA A 227 -0.98 3.90 -14.89
N VAL A 228 -0.84 3.20 -13.75
CA VAL A 228 -1.15 1.78 -13.65
C VAL A 228 -2.67 1.61 -13.63
N PRO A 229 -3.24 0.60 -14.31
CA PRO A 229 -4.69 0.38 -14.32
C PRO A 229 -5.27 0.31 -12.90
N MET A 230 -6.37 1.05 -12.68
CA MET A 230 -7.09 1.07 -11.40
C MET A 230 -7.96 -0.19 -11.25
N PRO A 231 -8.33 -0.60 -10.03
CA PRO A 231 -9.23 -1.73 -9.82
C PRO A 231 -10.63 -1.44 -10.37
N SER A 232 -11.32 -2.48 -10.82
CA SER A 232 -12.73 -2.38 -11.17
C SER A 232 -13.64 -2.19 -9.96
N ARG A 233 -13.18 -2.63 -8.77
CA ARG A 233 -13.86 -2.51 -7.47
C ARG A 233 -12.87 -2.68 -6.32
N ALA A 234 -13.16 -2.06 -5.18
CA ALA A 234 -12.46 -2.31 -3.93
C ALA A 234 -13.39 -2.85 -2.84
N PHE A 235 -12.90 -3.87 -2.13
CA PHE A 235 -13.50 -4.41 -0.90
C PHE A 235 -12.64 -3.96 0.27
N ILE A 236 -13.19 -3.10 1.13
CA ILE A 236 -12.48 -2.45 2.22
C ILE A 236 -13.13 -2.85 3.54
N SER A 237 -12.34 -3.27 4.52
CA SER A 237 -12.92 -3.77 5.77
C SER A 237 -12.16 -3.36 7.03
N ALA A 238 -12.93 -3.07 8.10
CA ALA A 238 -12.49 -2.89 9.47
C ALA A 238 -11.39 -1.82 9.67
N MET A 239 -11.45 -0.71 8.95
CA MET A 239 -10.58 0.44 9.16
C MET A 239 -11.29 1.73 8.74
N PRO A 240 -11.14 2.84 9.48
CA PRO A 240 -11.63 4.14 9.01
C PRO A 240 -10.94 4.55 7.71
N SER A 241 -11.55 5.50 6.99
CA SER A 241 -10.87 6.14 5.85
C SER A 241 -9.61 6.88 6.29
N PRO A 242 -8.63 7.06 5.39
CA PRO A 242 -7.34 7.67 5.74
C PRO A 242 -7.42 9.13 6.23
N ASP A 243 -8.53 9.83 5.96
CA ASP A 243 -8.77 11.20 6.41
C ASP A 243 -9.27 11.32 7.87
N ILE A 244 -9.39 10.20 8.59
CA ILE A 244 -9.76 10.26 10.00
C ILE A 244 -8.77 11.12 10.80
N PRO A 245 -9.25 12.19 11.49
CA PRO A 245 -8.36 13.01 12.29
C PRO A 245 -7.65 12.19 13.36
N MET A 246 -6.40 12.50 13.61
CA MET A 246 -5.59 11.78 14.62
C MET A 246 -6.25 11.80 15.99
N ALA A 247 -6.86 12.92 16.37
CA ALA A 247 -7.59 13.05 17.63
C ALA A 247 -8.87 12.19 17.72
N SER A 248 -9.38 11.70 16.58
CA SER A 248 -10.57 10.84 16.50
C SER A 248 -10.23 9.35 16.39
N ARG A 249 -8.94 9.00 16.32
CA ARG A 249 -8.50 7.60 16.27
C ARG A 249 -8.70 6.95 17.65
N PRO A 250 -9.43 5.83 17.75
CA PRO A 250 -9.81 5.25 19.05
C PRO A 250 -8.72 4.37 19.67
N TRP A 251 -7.47 4.48 19.23
CA TRP A 251 -6.34 3.68 19.72
C TRP A 251 -5.23 4.55 20.27
N ARG A 252 -4.38 3.94 21.07
CA ARG A 252 -3.18 4.58 21.62
C ARG A 252 -1.98 4.26 20.75
N GLN A 253 -1.11 5.23 20.53
CA GLN A 253 0.11 5.03 19.76
C GLN A 253 1.06 4.07 20.48
N GLN A 254 1.47 3.01 19.80
CA GLN A 254 2.27 1.93 20.39
C GLN A 254 3.65 2.41 20.92
N LYS A 255 4.21 3.48 20.33
CA LYS A 255 5.50 4.04 20.76
C LYS A 255 5.50 4.58 22.19
N ASP A 256 4.35 5.02 22.67
CA ASP A 256 4.16 5.59 23.98
C ASP A 256 3.81 4.52 25.05
N LEU A 257 3.70 3.25 24.64
CA LEU A 257 3.27 2.16 25.49
C LEU A 257 4.43 1.29 25.93
N ASP A 258 4.54 1.07 27.25
CA ASP A 258 5.36 -0.02 27.78
C ASP A 258 4.82 -1.41 27.34
N GLU A 259 5.49 -2.46 27.72
CA GLU A 259 5.10 -3.81 27.28
C GLU A 259 3.70 -4.22 27.79
N ALA A 260 3.37 -3.88 29.04
CA ALA A 260 2.08 -4.23 29.61
C ALA A 260 0.94 -3.47 28.95
N ALA A 261 1.10 -2.15 28.78
CA ALA A 261 0.13 -1.31 28.11
C ALA A 261 -0.02 -1.66 26.61
N PHE A 262 1.06 -2.08 25.95
CA PHE A 262 1.00 -2.54 24.56
C PHE A 262 0.22 -3.85 24.42
N LYS A 263 0.39 -4.79 25.35
CA LYS A 263 -0.42 -6.02 25.38
C LYS A 263 -1.93 -5.70 25.56
N GLU A 264 -2.26 -4.72 26.42
CA GLU A 264 -3.65 -4.28 26.58
C GLU A 264 -4.18 -3.64 25.29
N GLU A 265 -3.37 -2.84 24.61
CA GLU A 265 -3.75 -2.27 23.30
C GLU A 265 -3.97 -3.38 22.27
N CYS A 266 -3.08 -4.37 22.20
CA CYS A 266 -3.26 -5.55 21.35
C CYS A 266 -4.55 -6.33 21.65
N ARG A 267 -4.92 -6.48 22.93
CA ARG A 267 -6.19 -7.12 23.33
C ARG A 267 -7.40 -6.32 22.87
N ALA A 268 -7.29 -4.99 22.88
CA ALA A 268 -8.36 -4.13 22.40
C ALA A 268 -8.57 -4.24 20.88
N TRP A 269 -7.56 -4.70 20.14
CA TRP A 269 -7.63 -5.07 18.73
C TRP A 269 -7.95 -6.56 18.51
N ASP A 270 -8.46 -7.24 19.54
CA ASP A 270 -8.90 -8.64 19.54
C ASP A 270 -7.79 -9.67 19.26
N ILE A 271 -6.52 -9.30 19.46
CA ILE A 271 -5.40 -10.24 19.32
C ILE A 271 -5.52 -11.33 20.37
N SER A 272 -5.42 -12.59 19.93
CA SER A 272 -5.59 -13.78 20.76
C SER A 272 -4.60 -13.85 21.92
N GLU A 273 -5.06 -14.26 23.12
CA GLU A 273 -4.24 -14.47 24.32
C GLU A 273 -3.04 -15.41 24.10
N VAL A 274 -3.14 -16.35 23.15
CA VAL A 274 -2.05 -17.26 22.79
C VAL A 274 -0.79 -16.50 22.35
N VAL A 275 -0.96 -15.34 21.69
CA VAL A 275 0.14 -14.50 21.23
C VAL A 275 0.95 -13.92 22.39
N PHE A 276 0.32 -13.69 23.56
CA PHE A 276 0.98 -13.12 24.75
C PHE A 276 1.71 -14.16 25.61
N SER A 277 1.68 -15.44 25.24
CA SER A 277 2.43 -16.48 25.94
C SER A 277 3.94 -16.22 25.87
N ALA A 278 4.70 -16.70 26.86
CA ALA A 278 6.15 -16.54 26.91
C ALA A 278 6.88 -17.12 25.67
N ALA A 279 6.28 -18.11 25.02
CA ALA A 279 6.84 -18.72 23.81
C ALA A 279 6.58 -17.89 22.54
N MET A 280 5.42 -17.22 22.45
CA MET A 280 5.01 -16.54 21.23
C MET A 280 5.33 -15.05 21.24
N TRP A 281 5.20 -14.38 22.37
CA TRP A 281 5.34 -12.94 22.49
C TRP A 281 6.67 -12.39 21.97
N PRO A 282 7.84 -12.99 22.23
CA PRO A 282 9.10 -12.49 21.71
C PRO A 282 9.19 -12.44 20.18
N MET A 283 8.41 -13.27 19.48
CA MET A 283 8.34 -13.29 18.03
C MET A 283 7.32 -12.27 17.48
N TYR A 284 6.15 -12.19 18.15
CA TYR A 284 5.05 -11.36 17.68
C TYR A 284 5.19 -9.88 18.08
N GLN A 285 5.75 -9.60 19.26
CA GLN A 285 5.84 -8.24 19.78
C GLN A 285 6.57 -7.28 18.82
N PRO A 286 7.76 -7.60 18.27
CA PRO A 286 8.43 -6.68 17.37
C PRO A 286 7.71 -6.55 16.01
N LEU A 287 7.00 -7.59 15.56
CA LEU A 287 6.19 -7.56 14.36
C LEU A 287 4.96 -6.67 14.54
N LEU A 288 4.21 -6.87 15.63
CA LEU A 288 3.02 -6.09 15.92
C LEU A 288 3.36 -4.60 16.15
N ARG A 289 4.48 -4.28 16.82
CA ARG A 289 4.90 -2.90 16.97
C ARG A 289 5.19 -2.24 15.61
N ALA A 290 5.90 -2.93 14.72
CA ALA A 290 6.18 -2.42 13.37
C ALA A 290 4.88 -2.21 12.57
N ASP A 291 3.98 -3.18 12.58
CA ASP A 291 2.72 -3.10 11.86
C ASP A 291 1.77 -2.04 12.45
N PHE A 292 1.76 -1.86 13.79
CA PHE A 292 0.95 -0.82 14.43
C PHE A 292 1.49 0.57 14.13
N THR A 293 2.80 0.75 14.00
CA THR A 293 3.40 2.02 13.60
C THR A 293 2.82 2.52 12.26
N MET A 294 2.51 1.62 11.33
CA MET A 294 1.96 1.98 10.01
C MET A 294 0.66 2.78 10.10
N PHE A 295 -0.21 2.48 11.08
CA PHE A 295 -1.46 3.23 11.26
C PHE A 295 -1.42 4.23 12.40
N ASP A 296 -0.57 4.03 13.40
CA ASP A 296 -0.40 4.96 14.51
C ASP A 296 0.18 6.30 14.03
N GLU A 297 1.20 6.22 13.19
CA GLU A 297 1.96 7.37 12.68
C GLU A 297 1.54 7.79 11.28
N TYR A 298 0.45 7.23 10.77
CA TYR A 298 -0.09 7.62 9.47
C TYR A 298 -0.52 9.10 9.49
N PRO A 299 -0.04 9.92 8.55
CA PRO A 299 -0.28 11.36 8.56
C PRO A 299 -1.76 11.69 8.35
N GLU A 300 -2.20 12.81 8.92
CA GLU A 300 -3.49 13.39 8.58
C GLU A 300 -3.40 14.05 7.20
N GLY A 301 -4.47 13.96 6.42
CA GLY A 301 -4.50 14.58 5.12
C GLY A 301 -5.87 14.52 4.46
N ARG A 302 -5.99 15.15 3.33
CA ARG A 302 -7.16 15.01 2.47
C ARG A 302 -7.05 13.71 1.70
N VAL A 303 -8.19 13.02 1.54
CA VAL A 303 -8.25 11.85 0.68
C VAL A 303 -8.47 12.26 -0.77
N GLU A 304 -7.81 11.56 -1.68
CA GLU A 304 -8.16 11.60 -3.09
C GLU A 304 -9.36 10.69 -3.38
N LYS A 305 -10.17 11.09 -4.34
CA LYS A 305 -11.28 10.28 -4.84
C LYS A 305 -10.85 9.46 -6.03
N PHE A 306 -11.28 8.20 -6.01
CA PHE A 306 -11.17 7.30 -7.14
C PHE A 306 -12.54 7.15 -7.82
N ASP A 307 -12.60 6.62 -9.03
CA ASP A 307 -13.82 6.51 -9.83
C ASP A 307 -14.45 5.10 -9.83
N PHE A 308 -13.87 4.15 -9.09
CA PHE A 308 -14.38 2.79 -8.97
C PHE A 308 -15.26 2.61 -7.72
N PRO A 309 -16.19 1.64 -7.74
CA PRO A 309 -17.05 1.36 -6.59
C PRO A 309 -16.28 0.78 -5.41
N ILE A 310 -16.70 1.17 -4.20
CA ILE A 310 -16.18 0.62 -2.94
C ILE A 310 -17.31 -0.10 -2.20
N GLN A 311 -17.07 -1.37 -1.89
CA GLN A 311 -17.87 -2.16 -0.95
C GLN A 311 -17.11 -2.24 0.37
N SER A 312 -17.68 -1.70 1.43
CA SER A 312 -17.07 -1.75 2.76
C SER A 312 -17.75 -2.75 3.68
N PHE A 313 -16.96 -3.25 4.65
CA PHE A 313 -17.46 -4.15 5.69
C PHE A 313 -17.00 -3.68 7.08
N TRP A 314 -17.87 -3.80 8.07
CA TRP A 314 -17.55 -3.51 9.47
C TRP A 314 -17.99 -4.64 10.39
N GLY A 315 -17.28 -4.84 11.50
CA GLY A 315 -17.57 -5.90 12.45
C GLY A 315 -18.52 -5.44 13.55
N THR A 316 -19.65 -6.13 13.74
CA THR A 316 -20.68 -5.77 14.76
C THR A 316 -20.14 -5.83 16.19
N ARG A 317 -19.03 -6.55 16.40
CA ARG A 317 -18.35 -6.70 17.70
C ARG A 317 -16.95 -6.12 17.71
N ASP A 318 -16.59 -5.33 16.68
CA ASP A 318 -15.31 -4.60 16.66
C ASP A 318 -15.29 -3.52 17.74
N ARG A 319 -14.29 -3.59 18.63
CA ARG A 319 -14.17 -2.68 19.78
C ARG A 319 -13.42 -1.39 19.44
N ARG A 320 -12.79 -1.32 18.27
CA ARG A 320 -11.97 -0.18 17.83
C ARG A 320 -12.59 0.56 16.67
N VAL A 321 -13.14 -0.13 15.70
CA VAL A 321 -13.61 0.48 14.46
C VAL A 321 -15.13 0.32 14.37
N SER A 322 -15.82 1.44 14.45
CA SER A 322 -17.29 1.49 14.33
C SER A 322 -17.73 1.61 12.86
N GLU A 323 -19.01 1.30 12.61
CA GLU A 323 -19.66 1.54 11.32
C GLU A 323 -19.42 2.97 10.81
N ALA A 324 -19.64 3.98 11.67
CA ALA A 324 -19.48 5.40 11.33
C ALA A 324 -18.05 5.73 10.84
N MET A 325 -17.03 5.05 11.36
CA MET A 325 -15.63 5.22 10.91
C MET A 325 -15.42 4.60 9.53
N VAL A 326 -16.00 3.43 9.28
CA VAL A 326 -15.91 2.75 7.98
C VAL A 326 -16.72 3.49 6.92
N MET A 327 -17.84 4.13 7.29
CA MET A 327 -18.61 5.00 6.39
C MET A 327 -17.75 6.13 5.78
N GLY A 328 -16.67 6.55 6.42
CA GLY A 328 -15.75 7.55 5.88
C GLY A 328 -15.19 7.20 4.49
N TRP A 329 -15.12 5.91 4.13
CA TRP A 329 -14.67 5.47 2.81
C TRP A 329 -15.56 5.95 1.66
N ALA A 330 -16.79 6.41 1.94
CA ALA A 330 -17.62 7.11 0.95
C ALA A 330 -16.95 8.38 0.41
N ASN A 331 -16.04 9.00 1.18
CA ASN A 331 -15.28 10.17 0.73
C ASN A 331 -14.16 9.82 -0.26
N VAL A 332 -13.76 8.56 -0.31
CA VAL A 332 -12.62 8.07 -1.10
C VAL A 332 -13.04 7.66 -2.52
N THR A 333 -14.35 7.58 -2.80
CA THR A 333 -14.84 7.26 -4.13
C THR A 333 -15.85 8.27 -4.66
N SER A 334 -15.85 8.46 -5.98
CA SER A 334 -16.94 9.09 -6.73
C SER A 334 -17.87 8.04 -7.36
N GLY A 335 -17.47 6.76 -7.35
CA GLY A 335 -18.28 5.63 -7.75
C GLY A 335 -19.32 5.25 -6.68
N ALA A 336 -19.98 4.11 -6.86
CA ALA A 336 -20.93 3.60 -5.88
C ALA A 336 -20.23 3.23 -4.57
N PHE A 337 -20.82 3.59 -3.44
CA PHE A 337 -20.39 3.16 -2.11
C PHE A 337 -21.48 2.34 -1.44
N ARG A 338 -21.11 1.21 -0.86
CA ARG A 338 -21.99 0.37 -0.03
C ARG A 338 -21.24 -0.09 1.20
N ILE A 339 -21.97 -0.36 2.27
CA ILE A 339 -21.44 -0.90 3.53
C ILE A 339 -22.32 -2.03 4.02
N GLU A 340 -21.72 -3.10 4.50
CA GLU A 340 -22.40 -4.25 5.08
C GLU A 340 -21.74 -4.64 6.41
N GLU A 341 -22.53 -5.23 7.30
CA GLU A 341 -22.05 -5.73 8.57
C GLU A 341 -21.51 -7.16 8.45
N VAL A 342 -20.54 -7.48 9.31
CA VAL A 342 -20.06 -8.84 9.54
C VAL A 342 -20.26 -9.16 11.02
N ASP A 343 -20.89 -10.31 11.35
CA ASP A 343 -20.99 -10.76 12.73
C ASP A 343 -19.62 -11.23 13.22
N GLY A 344 -18.78 -10.29 13.65
CA GLY A 344 -17.41 -10.53 14.06
C GLY A 344 -16.79 -9.38 14.83
N ASN A 345 -15.67 -9.67 15.50
CA ASN A 345 -14.79 -8.68 16.10
C ASN A 345 -13.81 -8.12 15.04
N HIS A 346 -12.84 -7.28 15.43
CA HIS A 346 -11.86 -6.71 14.48
C HIS A 346 -11.14 -7.77 13.64
N LEU A 347 -10.84 -8.92 14.23
CA LEU A 347 -10.09 -10.00 13.60
C LEU A 347 -11.00 -11.15 13.10
N TRP A 348 -12.22 -10.83 12.63
CA TRP A 348 -13.12 -11.85 12.06
C TRP A 348 -12.49 -12.75 10.97
N PRO A 349 -11.46 -12.31 10.20
CA PRO A 349 -10.79 -13.20 9.26
C PRO A 349 -10.04 -14.38 9.93
N LEU A 350 -9.87 -14.36 11.26
CA LEU A 350 -9.29 -15.44 12.03
C LEU A 350 -10.36 -16.38 12.65
N ASP A 351 -11.63 -15.98 12.63
CA ASP A 351 -12.76 -16.83 12.98
C ASP A 351 -13.27 -17.56 11.72
N ALA A 352 -13.35 -18.88 11.77
CA ALA A 352 -13.69 -19.69 10.59
C ALA A 352 -15.08 -19.40 10.05
N ALA A 353 -16.08 -19.20 10.94
CA ALA A 353 -17.45 -18.96 10.51
C ALA A 353 -17.64 -17.56 9.93
N ALA A 354 -17.10 -16.54 10.62
CA ALA A 354 -17.18 -15.15 10.18
C ALA A 354 -16.37 -14.92 8.88
N LYS A 355 -15.16 -15.51 8.77
CA LYS A 355 -14.38 -15.51 7.53
C LYS A 355 -15.15 -16.11 6.37
N LYS A 356 -15.74 -17.29 6.60
CA LYS A 356 -16.50 -17.99 5.56
C LYS A 356 -17.68 -17.16 5.07
N ALA A 357 -18.44 -16.58 5.99
CA ALA A 357 -19.57 -15.72 5.64
C ALA A 357 -19.10 -14.47 4.86
N TRP A 358 -18.06 -13.78 5.35
CA TRP A 358 -17.50 -12.58 4.71
C TRP A 358 -16.95 -12.87 3.31
N LEU A 359 -16.07 -13.87 3.17
CA LEU A 359 -15.49 -14.21 1.86
C LEU A 359 -16.52 -14.82 0.90
N GLY A 360 -17.53 -15.53 1.44
CA GLY A 360 -18.68 -15.96 0.64
C GLY A 360 -19.46 -14.77 0.07
N ARG A 361 -19.70 -13.73 0.89
CA ARG A 361 -20.35 -12.51 0.44
C ARG A 361 -19.53 -11.75 -0.61
N VAL A 362 -18.20 -11.71 -0.45
CA VAL A 362 -17.29 -11.14 -1.48
C VAL A 362 -17.46 -11.90 -2.80
N VAL A 363 -17.52 -13.22 -2.76
CA VAL A 363 -17.74 -14.06 -3.97
C VAL A 363 -19.08 -13.76 -4.62
N GLU A 364 -20.18 -13.67 -3.87
CA GLU A 364 -21.50 -13.30 -4.41
C GLU A 364 -21.42 -11.97 -5.16
N LEU A 365 -20.79 -10.94 -4.55
CA LEU A 365 -20.65 -9.63 -5.16
C LEU A 365 -19.74 -9.62 -6.41
N LEU A 366 -18.79 -10.56 -6.50
CA LEU A 366 -17.95 -10.72 -7.69
C LEU A 366 -18.71 -11.40 -8.83
N LEU A 367 -19.63 -12.32 -8.51
CA LEU A 367 -20.49 -12.98 -9.49
C LEU A 367 -21.56 -12.04 -10.06
N ASP A 368 -22.13 -11.17 -9.21
CA ASP A 368 -23.08 -10.14 -9.64
C ASP A 368 -22.48 -9.15 -10.66
N ASP A 369 -21.15 -8.94 -10.63
CA ASP A 369 -20.45 -8.08 -11.60
C ASP A 369 -20.27 -8.74 -12.98
N ASP A 370 -20.36 -10.05 -13.04
CA ASP A 370 -20.14 -10.83 -14.26
C ASP A 370 -21.44 -11.03 -15.06
N GLU A 371 -22.64 -10.71 -14.50
CA GLU A 371 -23.93 -10.72 -15.15
C GLU A 371 -24.28 -9.37 -15.81
#